data_c26dee8bb1a29bf6fab300299ed38b60
#
_entry.id   c26dee8bb1a29bf6fab300299ed38b60
#
_cell.length_a   1.000
_cell.length_b   1.000
_cell.length_c   1.000
_cell.angle_alpha   90.00
_cell.angle_beta   90.00
_cell.angle_gamma   90.00
#
_symmetry.space_group_name_H-M   'P 1'
#
loop_
_entity.id
_entity.type
_entity.pdbx_description
1 polymer ?
#
loop_
_entity_poly.entity_id
_entity_poly.type
_entity_poly.pdbx_seq_one_letter_code
_entity_poly.pdbx_strand_id
1 'polypeptide(L)'
;RILEVGCGTGILESYLLPYEPRQIVAIDIAGQMIEKARMKYPDHPLIEFLQEDAMSYEGKGFDYIILYSAYPHFMRPERLIEHMSGLLAPGGKLVICHSESKEKINTHHHRHAARLSLPLPPAREVAALMEPYLLPLVVEDTEQLYIVCGKRLS
;
A
#
# COMPACT_ATOMS: atom_id res chain seq x y z
N ARG A 1 -9.81 0.64 11.07
CA ARG A 1 -8.97 1.75 10.57
C ARG A 1 -8.07 1.24 9.45
N ILE A 2 -8.00 1.99 8.37
CA ILE A 2 -7.20 1.65 7.18
C ILE A 2 -6.15 2.73 6.99
N LEU A 3 -4.90 2.33 6.68
CA LEU A 3 -3.86 3.20 6.14
C LEU A 3 -3.66 2.83 4.67
N GLU A 4 -3.84 3.78 3.77
CA GLU A 4 -3.43 3.65 2.38
C GLU A 4 -2.10 4.37 2.16
N VAL A 5 -1.12 3.66 1.64
CA VAL A 5 0.24 4.15 1.41
C VAL A 5 0.46 4.35 -0.09
N GLY A 6 0.79 5.57 -0.48
CA GLY A 6 0.89 5.96 -1.89
C GLY A 6 -0.48 6.08 -2.54
N CYS A 7 -1.40 6.84 -1.90
CA CYS A 7 -2.80 6.93 -2.33
C CYS A 7 -2.99 7.66 -3.68
N GLY A 8 -1.96 8.37 -4.16
CA GLY A 8 -2.06 9.13 -5.38
C GLY A 8 -3.23 10.12 -5.35
N THR A 9 -4.06 10.06 -6.38
CA THR A 9 -5.23 10.95 -6.51
C THR A 9 -6.50 10.43 -5.84
N GLY A 10 -6.39 9.45 -4.94
CA GLY A 10 -7.55 8.91 -4.23
C GLY A 10 -8.42 8.01 -5.12
N ILE A 11 -7.87 6.94 -5.64
CA ILE A 11 -8.61 5.98 -6.47
C ILE A 11 -9.23 4.88 -5.61
N LEU A 12 -8.52 4.42 -4.60
CA LEU A 12 -8.92 3.24 -3.83
C LEU A 12 -10.07 3.53 -2.86
N GLU A 13 -10.23 4.78 -2.42
CA GLU A 13 -11.24 5.17 -1.42
C GLU A 13 -12.66 4.79 -1.84
N SER A 14 -13.00 4.96 -3.13
CA SER A 14 -14.32 4.59 -3.64
C SER A 14 -14.62 3.10 -3.53
N TYR A 15 -13.58 2.27 -3.49
CA TYR A 15 -13.70 0.82 -3.29
C TYR A 15 -13.66 0.42 -1.81
N LEU A 16 -13.07 1.25 -0.95
CA LEU A 16 -12.98 0.99 0.49
C LEU A 16 -14.21 1.46 1.25
N LEU A 17 -14.80 2.58 0.87
CA LEU A 17 -15.97 3.17 1.56
C LEU A 17 -17.17 2.23 1.68
N PRO A 18 -17.52 1.38 0.67
CA PRO A 18 -18.62 0.42 0.80
C PRO A 18 -18.47 -0.60 1.92
N TYR A 19 -17.25 -0.81 2.43
CA TYR A 19 -16.99 -1.69 3.58
C TYR A 19 -17.13 -0.98 4.93
N GLU A 20 -17.63 0.26 4.94
CA GLU A 20 -17.91 1.05 6.14
C GLU A 20 -16.72 1.14 7.12
N PRO A 21 -15.52 1.54 6.63
CA PRO A 21 -14.36 1.70 7.51
C PRO A 21 -14.62 2.79 8.54
N ARG A 22 -14.10 2.61 9.76
CA ARG A 22 -14.18 3.64 10.80
C ARG A 22 -13.37 4.89 10.44
N GLN A 23 -12.25 4.72 9.76
CA GLN A 23 -11.37 5.78 9.28
C GLN A 23 -10.46 5.24 8.18
N ILE A 24 -10.25 6.04 7.15
CA ILE A 24 -9.19 5.86 6.15
C ILE A 24 -8.20 7.00 6.32
N VAL A 25 -6.93 6.68 6.58
CA VAL A 25 -5.81 7.61 6.49
C VAL A 25 -5.09 7.29 5.18
N ALA A 26 -5.02 8.24 4.27
CA ALA A 26 -4.44 8.08 2.95
C ALA A 26 -3.22 9.01 2.82
N ILE A 27 -2.04 8.44 2.66
CA ILE A 27 -0.78 9.19 2.61
C ILE A 27 -0.12 9.07 1.23
N ASP A 28 0.48 10.19 0.80
CA ASP A 28 1.33 10.25 -0.38
C ASP A 28 2.40 11.33 -0.16
N ILE A 29 3.61 11.08 -0.66
CA ILE A 29 4.69 12.06 -0.59
C ILE A 29 4.49 13.25 -1.54
N ALA A 30 3.71 13.06 -2.61
CA ALA A 30 3.45 14.05 -3.63
C ALA A 30 2.26 14.95 -3.24
N GLY A 31 2.54 16.18 -2.81
CA GLY A 31 1.51 17.14 -2.40
C GLY A 31 0.46 17.41 -3.47
N GLN A 32 0.84 17.45 -4.75
CA GLN A 32 -0.11 17.64 -5.86
C GLN A 32 -1.11 16.47 -5.99
N MET A 33 -0.71 15.25 -5.63
CA MET A 33 -1.61 14.08 -5.60
C MET A 33 -2.62 14.22 -4.47
N ILE A 34 -2.15 14.61 -3.29
CA ILE A 34 -3.01 14.87 -2.12
C ILE A 34 -4.03 15.98 -2.40
N GLU A 35 -3.64 17.07 -3.05
CA GLU A 35 -4.58 18.13 -3.45
C GLU A 35 -5.68 17.60 -4.38
N LYS A 36 -5.32 16.80 -5.39
CA LYS A 36 -6.30 16.18 -6.29
C LYS A 36 -7.21 15.19 -5.57
N ALA A 37 -6.67 14.42 -4.63
CA ALA A 37 -7.46 13.49 -3.82
C ALA A 37 -8.48 14.24 -2.94
N ARG A 38 -8.06 15.31 -2.28
CA ARG A 38 -8.95 16.17 -1.49
C ARG A 38 -10.08 16.80 -2.30
N MET A 39 -9.81 17.17 -3.55
CA MET A 39 -10.86 17.71 -4.44
C MET A 39 -11.92 16.68 -4.80
N LYS A 40 -11.60 15.38 -4.84
CA LYS A 40 -12.59 14.31 -5.07
C LYS A 40 -13.45 14.01 -3.86
N TYR A 41 -12.91 14.18 -2.67
CA TYR A 41 -13.56 13.86 -1.40
C TYR A 41 -13.52 15.06 -0.45
N PRO A 42 -14.14 16.21 -0.84
CA PRO A 42 -14.07 17.42 -0.02
C PRO A 42 -14.70 17.17 1.34
N ASP A 43 -13.92 17.41 2.39
CA ASP A 43 -14.33 17.30 3.81
C ASP A 43 -15.04 15.97 4.16
N HIS A 44 -14.65 14.86 3.52
CA HIS A 44 -15.23 13.55 3.80
C HIS A 44 -14.90 13.09 5.22
N PRO A 45 -15.89 12.82 6.09
CA PRO A 45 -15.66 12.64 7.52
C PRO A 45 -14.84 11.39 7.89
N LEU A 46 -14.77 10.41 6.99
CA LEU A 46 -14.04 9.15 7.23
C LEU A 46 -12.65 9.11 6.59
N ILE A 47 -12.29 10.10 5.75
CA ILE A 47 -11.04 10.09 4.98
C ILE A 47 -10.17 11.27 5.40
N GLU A 48 -8.93 10.97 5.74
CA GLU A 48 -7.89 11.94 6.04
C GLU A 48 -6.75 11.80 5.02
N PHE A 49 -6.57 12.78 4.14
CA PHE A 49 -5.48 12.83 3.17
C PHE A 49 -4.31 13.62 3.73
N LEU A 50 -3.12 13.00 3.81
CA LEU A 50 -1.91 13.62 4.36
C LEU A 50 -0.75 13.54 3.36
N GLN A 51 -0.06 14.66 3.19
CA GLN A 51 1.24 14.66 2.52
C GLN A 51 2.30 14.19 3.50
N GLU A 52 2.68 12.91 3.43
CA GLU A 52 3.62 12.28 4.35
C GLU A 52 4.52 11.28 3.63
N ASP A 53 5.74 11.14 4.13
CA ASP A 53 6.63 10.06 3.75
C ASP A 53 6.25 8.80 4.55
N ALA A 54 5.88 7.73 3.83
CA ALA A 54 5.52 6.47 4.45
C ALA A 54 6.61 5.90 5.37
N MET A 55 7.88 6.16 5.07
CA MET A 55 9.01 5.64 5.85
C MET A 55 9.23 6.36 7.19
N SER A 56 8.65 7.52 7.36
CA SER A 56 8.68 8.31 8.61
C SER A 56 7.31 8.47 9.27
N TYR A 57 6.26 7.95 8.68
CA TYR A 57 4.91 8.02 9.25
C TYR A 57 4.80 7.22 10.55
N GLU A 58 4.25 7.82 11.60
CA GLU A 58 4.25 7.26 12.97
C GLU A 58 2.86 6.83 13.48
N GLY A 59 1.80 6.96 12.68
CA GLY A 59 0.46 6.53 13.05
C GLY A 59 0.39 5.03 13.31
N LYS A 60 -0.37 4.59 14.32
CA LYS A 60 -0.45 3.18 14.76
C LYS A 60 -1.88 2.68 14.91
N GLY A 61 -2.02 1.36 15.02
CA GLY A 61 -3.28 0.71 15.32
C GLY A 61 -4.19 0.58 14.10
N PHE A 62 -3.61 0.30 12.95
CA PHE A 62 -4.35 0.03 11.72
C PHE A 62 -4.74 -1.45 11.62
N ASP A 63 -6.00 -1.71 11.27
CA ASP A 63 -6.49 -3.06 10.97
C ASP A 63 -6.02 -3.53 9.60
N TYR A 64 -5.88 -2.58 8.67
CA TYR A 64 -5.33 -2.79 7.33
C TYR A 64 -4.34 -1.68 6.97
N ILE A 65 -3.23 -2.07 6.37
CA ILE A 65 -2.32 -1.17 5.64
C ILE A 65 -2.27 -1.67 4.20
N ILE A 66 -2.56 -0.81 3.24
CA ILE A 66 -2.70 -1.18 1.83
C ILE A 66 -1.73 -0.35 0.99
N LEU A 67 -0.93 -1.04 0.19
CA LEU A 67 -0.12 -0.46 -0.89
C LEU A 67 -0.71 -0.93 -2.22
N TYR A 68 -1.55 -0.10 -2.82
CA TYR A 68 -2.11 -0.35 -4.14
C TYR A 68 -1.30 0.37 -5.20
N SER A 69 -0.67 -0.40 -6.10
CA SER A 69 0.19 0.13 -7.18
C SER A 69 1.32 1.06 -6.71
N ALA A 70 1.81 0.89 -5.49
CA ALA A 70 2.79 1.78 -4.86
C ALA A 70 4.13 1.09 -4.53
N TYR A 71 4.13 -0.21 -4.27
CA TYR A 71 5.28 -0.95 -3.74
C TYR A 71 6.59 -0.78 -4.54
N PRO A 72 6.61 -0.78 -5.89
CA PRO A 72 7.85 -0.62 -6.66
C PRO A 72 8.57 0.72 -6.46
N HIS A 73 7.90 1.72 -5.92
CA HIS A 73 8.50 3.03 -5.64
C HIS A 73 9.36 3.06 -4.38
N PHE A 74 9.32 2.02 -3.55
CA PHE A 74 10.11 1.93 -2.33
C PHE A 74 11.44 1.23 -2.57
N MET A 75 12.54 1.97 -2.41
CA MET A 75 13.90 1.49 -2.71
C MET A 75 14.46 0.53 -1.65
N ARG A 76 13.79 0.41 -0.51
CA ARG A 76 14.19 -0.46 0.61
C ARG A 76 12.99 -1.27 1.09
N PRO A 77 12.55 -2.27 0.31
CA PRO A 77 11.33 -3.04 0.59
C PRO A 77 11.35 -3.77 1.94
N GLU A 78 12.50 -4.24 2.40
CA GLU A 78 12.64 -4.88 3.71
C GLU A 78 12.28 -3.92 4.85
N ARG A 79 12.83 -2.70 4.80
CA ARG A 79 12.55 -1.67 5.81
C ARG A 79 11.13 -1.16 5.73
N LEU A 80 10.55 -1.09 4.53
CA LEU A 80 9.14 -0.74 4.36
C LEU A 80 8.25 -1.75 5.07
N ILE A 81 8.46 -3.05 4.82
CA ILE A 81 7.65 -4.12 5.42
C ILE A 81 7.81 -4.13 6.94
N GLU A 82 9.03 -4.02 7.45
CA GLU A 82 9.31 -3.90 8.89
C GLU A 82 8.55 -2.72 9.49
N HIS A 83 8.67 -1.53 8.90
CA HIS A 83 8.02 -0.32 9.40
C HIS A 83 6.50 -0.44 9.37
N MET A 84 5.92 -0.82 8.22
CA MET A 84 4.46 -0.98 8.08
C MET A 84 3.91 -2.03 9.05
N SER A 85 4.62 -3.14 9.27
CA SER A 85 4.17 -4.15 10.24
C SER A 85 4.11 -3.60 11.66
N GLY A 86 5.00 -2.68 12.02
CA GLY A 86 5.01 -1.98 13.31
C GLY A 86 3.81 -1.04 13.53
N LEU A 87 3.19 -0.54 12.45
CA LEU A 87 2.03 0.36 12.50
C LEU A 87 0.69 -0.41 12.62
N LEU A 88 0.67 -1.70 12.30
CA LEU A 88 -0.53 -2.53 12.41
C LEU A 88 -0.97 -2.74 13.86
N ALA A 89 -2.26 -2.83 14.06
CA ALA A 89 -2.83 -3.40 15.29
C ALA A 89 -2.53 -4.91 15.38
N PRO A 90 -2.59 -5.52 16.58
CA PRO A 90 -2.57 -6.97 16.71
C PRO A 90 -3.65 -7.61 15.81
N GLY A 91 -3.28 -8.59 15.01
CA GLY A 91 -4.18 -9.21 14.02
C GLY A 91 -4.44 -8.40 12.74
N GLY A 92 -3.89 -7.19 12.64
CA GLY A 92 -3.97 -6.36 11.44
C GLY A 92 -3.21 -6.95 10.26
N LYS A 93 -3.51 -6.47 9.06
CA LYS A 93 -3.00 -7.04 7.80
C LYS A 93 -2.30 -5.98 6.96
N LEU A 94 -1.13 -6.33 6.43
CA LEU A 94 -0.45 -5.59 5.36
C LEU A 94 -0.81 -6.22 4.02
N VAL A 95 -1.30 -5.41 3.09
CA VAL A 95 -1.69 -5.82 1.74
C VAL A 95 -0.88 -5.04 0.71
N ILE A 96 -0.17 -5.75 -0.15
CA ILE A 96 0.53 -5.19 -1.30
C ILE A 96 -0.12 -5.76 -2.54
N CYS A 97 -0.71 -4.93 -3.38
CA CYS A 97 -1.46 -5.39 -4.53
C CYS A 97 -1.37 -4.46 -5.74
N HIS A 98 -1.61 -5.06 -6.89
CA HIS A 98 -1.70 -4.41 -8.19
C HIS A 98 -2.84 -5.02 -8.99
N SER A 99 -3.51 -4.20 -9.82
CA SER A 99 -4.61 -4.64 -10.69
C SER A 99 -4.15 -5.31 -11.99
N GLU A 100 -2.84 -5.39 -12.22
CA GLU A 100 -2.24 -6.01 -13.40
C GLU A 100 -1.16 -7.00 -13.01
N SER A 101 -0.76 -7.86 -13.96
CA SER A 101 0.33 -8.80 -13.74
C SER A 101 1.66 -8.09 -13.52
N LYS A 102 2.56 -8.76 -12.81
CA LYS A 102 3.93 -8.33 -12.59
C LYS A 102 4.65 -7.97 -13.91
N GLU A 103 4.45 -8.76 -14.96
CA GLU A 103 5.06 -8.57 -16.26
C GLU A 103 4.62 -7.26 -16.93
N LYS A 104 3.32 -6.95 -16.88
CA LYS A 104 2.77 -5.69 -17.40
C LYS A 104 3.30 -4.49 -16.63
N ILE A 105 3.30 -4.57 -15.29
CA ILE A 105 3.80 -3.51 -14.43
C ILE A 105 5.28 -3.25 -14.71
N ASN A 106 6.11 -4.27 -14.76
CA ASN A 106 7.54 -4.13 -15.05
C ASN A 106 7.80 -3.57 -16.45
N THR A 107 6.98 -3.92 -17.46
CA THR A 107 7.07 -3.37 -18.82
C THR A 107 6.75 -1.87 -18.83
N HIS A 108 5.73 -1.44 -18.12
CA HIS A 108 5.37 -0.02 -17.99
C HIS A 108 6.47 0.78 -17.27
N HIS A 109 7.05 0.24 -16.22
CA HIS A 109 8.14 0.87 -15.46
C HIS A 109 9.41 1.03 -16.32
N HIS A 110 9.78 0.05 -17.13
CA HIS A 110 10.92 0.15 -18.05
C HIS A 110 10.76 1.29 -19.07
N ARG A 111 9.55 1.58 -19.51
CA ARG A 111 9.29 2.63 -20.52
C ARG A 111 9.25 4.04 -19.93
N HIS A 112 8.78 4.23 -18.70
CA HIS A 112 8.40 5.56 -18.21
C HIS A 112 9.06 5.97 -16.89
N ALA A 113 9.60 5.06 -16.09
CA ALA A 113 10.06 5.35 -14.73
C ALA A 113 11.31 4.58 -14.28
N ALA A 114 12.14 4.10 -15.17
CA ALA A 114 13.30 3.22 -14.88
C ALA A 114 14.30 3.77 -13.83
N ARG A 115 14.20 5.05 -13.48
CA ARG A 115 15.07 5.69 -12.47
C ARG A 115 14.41 5.87 -11.09
N LEU A 116 13.09 5.65 -10.97
CA LEU A 116 12.32 6.00 -9.78
C LEU A 116 11.56 4.80 -9.17
N SER A 117 11.72 3.61 -9.71
CA SER A 117 11.05 2.41 -9.19
C SER A 117 11.88 1.16 -9.43
N LEU A 118 11.76 0.21 -8.51
CA LEU A 118 12.30 -1.14 -8.65
C LEU A 118 11.36 -2.00 -9.50
N PRO A 119 11.87 -3.04 -10.19
CA PRO A 119 11.01 -4.06 -10.75
C PRO A 119 10.17 -4.70 -9.64
N LEU A 120 8.90 -5.00 -9.95
CA LEU A 120 8.04 -5.76 -9.04
C LEU A 120 8.54 -7.21 -9.00
N PRO A 121 9.01 -7.72 -7.84
CA PRO A 121 9.51 -9.08 -7.73
C PRO A 121 8.37 -10.10 -7.74
N PRO A 122 8.65 -11.40 -7.91
CA PRO A 122 7.65 -12.44 -7.68
C PRO A 122 7.00 -12.31 -6.31
N ALA A 123 5.68 -12.56 -6.23
CA ALA A 123 4.93 -12.39 -4.98
C ALA A 123 5.50 -13.21 -3.81
N ARG A 124 6.04 -14.41 -4.08
CA ARG A 124 6.72 -15.25 -3.08
C ARG A 124 7.94 -14.58 -2.42
N GLU A 125 8.65 -13.75 -3.15
CA GLU A 125 9.81 -13.03 -2.61
C GLU A 125 9.36 -11.93 -1.65
N VAL A 126 8.28 -11.21 -1.97
CA VAL A 126 7.69 -10.24 -1.06
C VAL A 126 7.11 -10.93 0.17
N ALA A 127 6.45 -12.08 0.00
CA ALA A 127 5.96 -12.88 1.12
C ALA A 127 7.11 -13.33 2.06
N ALA A 128 8.24 -13.75 1.51
CA ALA A 128 9.41 -14.12 2.30
C ALA A 128 9.96 -12.93 3.12
N LEU A 129 9.90 -11.70 2.59
CA LEU A 129 10.26 -10.49 3.34
C LEU A 129 9.27 -10.19 4.48
N MET A 130 8.02 -10.64 4.38
CA MET A 130 7.02 -10.48 5.44
C MET A 130 7.19 -11.46 6.60
N GLU A 131 7.70 -12.67 6.36
CA GLU A 131 7.78 -13.77 7.34
C GLU A 131 8.38 -13.41 8.70
N PRO A 132 9.42 -12.54 8.80
CA PRO A 132 9.96 -12.13 10.10
C PRO A 132 8.98 -11.35 10.98
N TYR A 133 7.95 -10.72 10.39
CA TYR A 133 7.04 -9.80 11.06
C TYR A 133 5.57 -10.21 10.98
N LEU A 134 5.20 -10.91 9.91
CA LEU A 134 3.81 -11.20 9.55
C LEU A 134 3.67 -12.66 9.12
N LEU A 135 2.51 -13.25 9.38
CA LEU A 135 2.12 -14.52 8.81
C LEU A 135 1.55 -14.31 7.40
N PRO A 136 2.19 -14.80 6.33
CA PRO A 136 1.62 -14.72 4.99
C PRO A 136 0.28 -15.47 4.92
N LEU A 137 -0.75 -14.82 4.36
CA LEU A 137 -2.10 -15.39 4.20
C LEU A 137 -2.48 -15.59 2.75
N VAL A 138 -2.09 -14.64 1.87
CA VAL A 138 -2.37 -14.67 0.43
C VAL A 138 -1.09 -14.34 -0.30
N VAL A 139 -0.75 -15.14 -1.29
CA VAL A 139 0.41 -14.93 -2.16
C VAL A 139 -0.01 -15.35 -3.57
N GLU A 140 -0.39 -14.38 -4.38
CA GLU A 140 -0.84 -14.61 -5.76
C GLU A 140 -0.07 -13.73 -6.74
N ASP A 141 0.39 -14.33 -7.81
CA ASP A 141 1.14 -13.70 -8.90
C ASP A 141 0.67 -14.34 -10.21
N THR A 142 -0.42 -13.81 -10.75
CA THR A 142 -1.09 -14.31 -11.95
C THR A 142 -1.04 -13.29 -13.08
N GLU A 143 -1.52 -13.67 -14.27
CA GLU A 143 -1.64 -12.74 -15.41
C GLU A 143 -2.60 -11.57 -15.15
N GLN A 144 -3.48 -11.68 -14.17
CA GLN A 144 -4.56 -10.72 -13.91
C GLN A 144 -4.43 -10.00 -12.57
N LEU A 145 -3.70 -10.58 -11.61
CA LEU A 145 -3.67 -10.10 -10.25
C LEU A 145 -2.30 -10.36 -9.62
N TYR A 146 -1.79 -9.35 -8.94
CA TYR A 146 -0.68 -9.48 -8.02
C TYR A 146 -1.13 -9.08 -6.62
N ILE A 147 -1.04 -9.98 -5.64
CA ILE A 147 -1.39 -9.68 -4.26
C ILE A 147 -0.54 -10.48 -3.28
N VAL A 148 -0.01 -9.79 -2.27
CA VAL A 148 0.63 -10.39 -1.11
C VAL A 148 -0.02 -9.80 0.14
N CYS A 149 -0.54 -10.66 1.01
CA CYS A 149 -1.16 -10.26 2.27
C CYS A 149 -0.51 -11.03 3.42
N GLY A 150 -0.03 -10.29 4.41
CA GLY A 150 0.50 -10.83 5.65
C GLY A 150 -0.25 -10.28 6.86
N LYS A 151 -0.47 -11.13 7.90
CA LYS A 151 -1.16 -10.80 9.14
C LYS A 151 -0.17 -10.66 10.29
N ARG A 152 -0.26 -9.56 11.04
CA ARG A 152 0.48 -9.40 12.30
C ARG A 152 -0.09 -10.37 13.34
N LEU A 153 0.80 -11.17 13.93
CA LEU A 153 0.45 -11.98 15.08
C LEU A 153 0.33 -11.09 16.34
N SER A 154 -0.39 -11.54 17.30
CA SER A 154 -0.58 -10.85 18.59
C SER A 154 0.71 -10.71 19.37
#